data_cd1d338f3bd290acd1036e57378d2274
#
_entry.id   cd1d338f3bd290acd1036e57378d2274
#
_cell.length_a   1.000
_cell.length_b   1.000
_cell.length_c   1.000
_cell.angle_alpha   90.00
_cell.angle_beta   90.00
_cell.angle_gamma   90.00
#
_symmetry.space_group_name_H-M   'P 1'
#
loop_
_entity.id
_entity.type
_entity.pdbx_description
1 polymer ?
#
loop_
_entity_poly.entity_id
_entity_poly.type
_entity_poly.pdbx_seq_one_letter_code
_entity_poly.pdbx_strand_id
1 'polypeptide(L)'
;MLSERIVQWLESFGQLDFPAAVVLAALVVASSFLPVPRTFIVLGAGAAFGLRSLVVIVPVAAAASVLAFMLARSVLRGWVERQAEKRAAWRLIAQAVDDEGWRIVALMRFGGPLPNSVQNYLFGLTNIGLLPFALVTFLFTLPQIVLYVYLGASGRALLLDDGPMPLNRVLIVMALVIVLVILLLVSRRIRAILACKTGVMTAEAASS
;
A
#
# COMPACT_ATOMS: atom_id res chain seq x y z
N MET A 1 -35.73 0.75 -12.32
CA MET A 1 -35.83 -0.54 -11.60
C MET A 1 -34.47 -1.18 -11.31
N LEU A 2 -33.60 -1.47 -12.31
CA LEU A 2 -32.27 -2.06 -12.01
C LEU A 2 -31.32 -1.05 -11.31
N SER A 3 -31.35 0.21 -11.78
CA SER A 3 -30.58 1.32 -11.20
C SER A 3 -30.99 1.63 -9.75
N GLU A 4 -32.30 1.64 -9.47
CA GLU A 4 -32.84 1.90 -8.12
C GLU A 4 -32.45 0.80 -7.12
N ARG A 5 -32.46 -0.46 -7.55
CA ARG A 5 -31.98 -1.58 -6.72
C ARG A 5 -30.51 -1.51 -6.43
N ILE A 6 -29.70 -1.10 -7.42
CA ILE A 6 -28.27 -0.90 -7.25
C ILE A 6 -28.01 0.28 -6.30
N VAL A 7 -28.74 1.37 -6.43
CA VAL A 7 -28.63 2.54 -5.54
C VAL A 7 -29.06 2.18 -4.12
N GLN A 8 -30.21 1.54 -3.92
CA GLN A 8 -30.64 1.06 -2.60
C GLN A 8 -29.65 0.07 -1.97
N TRP A 9 -29.09 -0.82 -2.78
CA TRP A 9 -28.07 -1.76 -2.34
C TRP A 9 -26.77 -1.03 -1.92
N LEU A 10 -26.34 -0.02 -2.69
CA LEU A 10 -25.19 0.82 -2.36
C LEU A 10 -25.43 1.72 -1.14
N GLU A 11 -26.65 2.20 -0.94
CA GLU A 11 -27.04 2.99 0.23
C GLU A 11 -27.08 2.13 1.51
N SER A 12 -27.52 0.87 1.41
CA SER A 12 -27.50 -0.06 2.54
C SER A 12 -26.09 -0.39 3.04
N PHE A 13 -25.08 -0.31 2.15
CA PHE A 13 -23.65 -0.42 2.52
C PHE A 13 -23.04 0.90 3.05
N GLY A 14 -23.77 2.02 3.04
CA GLY A 14 -23.27 3.34 3.42
C GLY A 14 -22.96 3.53 4.91
N GLN A 15 -23.38 2.59 5.75
CA GLN A 15 -23.05 2.59 7.18
C GLN A 15 -21.95 1.57 7.44
N LEU A 16 -20.84 2.03 8.01
CA LEU A 16 -19.77 1.16 8.51
C LEU A 16 -20.25 0.57 9.85
N ASP A 17 -21.13 -0.42 9.78
CA ASP A 17 -21.58 -1.19 10.94
C ASP A 17 -20.48 -2.18 11.40
N PHE A 18 -20.68 -2.77 12.57
CA PHE A 18 -19.68 -3.67 13.16
C PHE A 18 -19.31 -4.86 12.24
N PRO A 19 -20.26 -5.60 11.62
CA PRO A 19 -19.95 -6.66 10.68
C PRO A 19 -19.10 -6.20 9.47
N ALA A 20 -19.46 -5.06 8.86
CA ALA A 20 -18.72 -4.49 7.73
C ALA A 20 -17.31 -4.07 8.13
N ALA A 21 -17.16 -3.49 9.33
CA ALA A 21 -15.85 -3.13 9.87
C ALA A 21 -14.95 -4.37 10.10
N VAL A 22 -15.52 -5.48 10.60
CA VAL A 22 -14.80 -6.75 10.78
C VAL A 22 -14.37 -7.35 9.46
N VAL A 23 -15.24 -7.39 8.46
CA VAL A 23 -14.91 -7.89 7.11
C VAL A 23 -13.81 -7.02 6.49
N LEU A 24 -13.93 -5.70 6.56
CA LEU A 24 -12.91 -4.77 6.06
C LEU A 24 -11.58 -4.99 6.77
N ALA A 25 -11.58 -5.11 8.09
CA ALA A 25 -10.38 -5.40 8.86
C ALA A 25 -9.73 -6.72 8.42
N ALA A 26 -10.52 -7.78 8.25
CA ALA A 26 -10.03 -9.08 7.78
C ALA A 26 -9.39 -8.99 6.39
N LEU A 27 -9.99 -8.25 5.44
CA LEU A 27 -9.43 -8.02 4.11
C LEU A 27 -8.11 -7.24 4.16
N VAL A 28 -8.04 -6.22 5.00
CA VAL A 28 -6.80 -5.43 5.21
C VAL A 28 -5.70 -6.27 5.83
N VAL A 29 -6.03 -7.10 6.82
CA VAL A 29 -5.09 -8.08 7.41
C VAL A 29 -4.62 -9.04 6.34
N ALA A 30 -5.53 -9.69 5.61
CA ALA A 30 -5.19 -10.63 4.55
C ALA A 30 -4.23 -10.02 3.52
N SER A 31 -4.46 -8.77 3.09
CA SER A 31 -3.57 -8.05 2.16
C SER A 31 -2.19 -7.73 2.73
N SER A 32 -2.01 -7.79 4.03
CA SER A 32 -0.71 -7.57 4.69
C SER A 32 0.14 -8.83 4.74
N PHE A 33 -0.50 -10.00 4.66
CA PHE A 33 0.15 -11.32 4.67
C PHE A 33 0.21 -11.95 3.28
N LEU A 34 -0.81 -11.76 2.46
CA LEU A 34 -0.88 -12.31 1.11
C LEU A 34 -0.44 -11.25 0.08
N PRO A 35 0.16 -11.65 -1.06
CA PRO A 35 0.58 -10.74 -2.11
C PRO A 35 -0.61 -10.19 -2.92
N VAL A 36 -1.64 -9.72 -2.23
CA VAL A 36 -2.83 -9.10 -2.82
C VAL A 36 -2.64 -7.59 -2.87
N PRO A 37 -2.94 -6.94 -4.01
CA PRO A 37 -2.84 -5.49 -4.11
C PRO A 37 -3.86 -4.81 -3.19
N ARG A 38 -3.38 -4.22 -2.08
CA ARG A 38 -4.20 -3.50 -1.10
C ARG A 38 -4.98 -2.33 -1.71
N THR A 39 -4.49 -1.78 -2.80
CA THR A 39 -5.08 -0.63 -3.49
C THR A 39 -6.56 -0.85 -3.80
N PHE A 40 -6.94 -2.02 -4.31
CA PHE A 40 -8.34 -2.34 -4.63
C PHE A 40 -9.22 -2.41 -3.39
N ILE A 41 -8.70 -2.96 -2.28
CA ILE A 41 -9.44 -3.04 -1.02
C ILE A 41 -9.70 -1.64 -0.46
N VAL A 42 -8.67 -0.78 -0.47
CA VAL A 42 -8.75 0.59 0.07
C VAL A 42 -9.63 1.48 -0.80
N LEU A 43 -9.51 1.39 -2.13
CA LEU A 43 -10.40 2.08 -3.08
C LEU A 43 -11.85 1.63 -2.91
N GLY A 44 -12.10 0.32 -2.87
CA GLY A 44 -13.42 -0.25 -2.67
C GLY A 44 -14.04 0.16 -1.33
N ALA A 45 -13.26 0.17 -0.25
CA ALA A 45 -13.70 0.64 1.06
C ALA A 45 -14.04 2.13 1.04
N GLY A 46 -13.25 2.96 0.34
CA GLY A 46 -13.55 4.36 0.12
C GLY A 46 -14.87 4.57 -0.63
N ALA A 47 -15.10 3.79 -1.68
CA ALA A 47 -16.35 3.83 -2.45
C ALA A 47 -17.56 3.33 -1.62
N ALA A 48 -17.40 2.28 -0.81
CA ALA A 48 -18.48 1.71 -0.01
C ALA A 48 -18.80 2.56 1.23
N PHE A 49 -17.80 2.95 2.01
CA PHE A 49 -17.95 3.52 3.35
C PHE A 49 -17.43 4.97 3.48
N GLY A 50 -16.89 5.53 2.40
CA GLY A 50 -16.30 6.87 2.41
C GLY A 50 -15.12 6.99 3.36
N LEU A 51 -14.88 8.21 3.88
CA LEU A 51 -13.77 8.50 4.78
C LEU A 51 -13.85 7.78 6.13
N ARG A 52 -15.03 7.29 6.53
CA ARG A 52 -15.20 6.51 7.78
C ARG A 52 -14.38 5.23 7.77
N SER A 53 -14.12 4.64 6.60
CA SER A 53 -13.27 3.45 6.46
C SER A 53 -11.83 3.67 6.96
N LEU A 54 -11.33 4.91 7.01
CA LEU A 54 -10.01 5.24 7.54
C LEU A 54 -9.83 4.83 9.00
N VAL A 55 -10.90 4.93 9.81
CA VAL A 55 -10.86 4.56 11.25
C VAL A 55 -10.51 3.08 11.43
N VAL A 56 -10.91 2.23 10.49
CA VAL A 56 -10.58 0.80 10.51
C VAL A 56 -9.28 0.52 9.74
N ILE A 57 -9.15 1.05 8.53
CA ILE A 57 -8.03 0.70 7.65
C ILE A 57 -6.68 1.11 8.24
N VAL A 58 -6.57 2.33 8.77
CA VAL A 58 -5.29 2.88 9.23
C VAL A 58 -4.68 2.07 10.37
N PRO A 59 -5.39 1.87 11.51
CA PRO A 59 -4.81 1.11 12.62
C PRO A 59 -4.61 -0.36 12.27
N VAL A 60 -5.56 -0.98 11.55
CA VAL A 60 -5.45 -2.39 11.15
C VAL A 60 -4.29 -2.61 10.19
N ALA A 61 -4.10 -1.73 9.21
CA ALA A 61 -2.99 -1.84 8.27
C ALA A 61 -1.63 -1.67 8.94
N ALA A 62 -1.52 -0.75 9.89
CA ALA A 62 -0.30 -0.55 10.68
C ALA A 62 0.00 -1.79 11.53
N ALA A 63 -0.97 -2.26 12.32
CA ALA A 63 -0.82 -3.43 13.18
C ALA A 63 -0.49 -4.70 12.37
N ALA A 64 -1.21 -4.95 11.28
CA ALA A 64 -0.98 -6.12 10.42
C ALA A 64 0.40 -6.09 9.74
N SER A 65 0.89 -4.91 9.35
CA SER A 65 2.24 -4.77 8.79
C SER A 65 3.33 -5.08 9.81
N VAL A 66 3.14 -4.62 11.05
CA VAL A 66 4.05 -4.93 12.17
C VAL A 66 4.03 -6.42 12.49
N LEU A 67 2.85 -7.03 12.56
CA LEU A 67 2.71 -8.47 12.80
C LEU A 67 3.37 -9.30 11.70
N ALA A 68 3.18 -8.94 10.43
CA ALA A 68 3.81 -9.64 9.30
C ALA A 68 5.34 -9.51 9.33
N PHE A 69 5.86 -8.34 9.68
CA PHE A 69 7.28 -8.10 9.89
C PHE A 69 7.84 -8.97 11.03
N MET A 70 7.16 -9.00 12.18
CA MET A 70 7.60 -9.81 13.33
C MET A 70 7.55 -11.30 13.01
N LEU A 71 6.51 -11.76 12.31
CA LEU A 71 6.37 -13.14 11.90
C LEU A 71 7.51 -13.56 10.95
N ALA A 72 7.87 -12.69 10.00
CA ALA A 72 9.00 -12.93 9.12
C ALA A 72 10.32 -13.02 9.89
N ARG A 73 10.52 -12.15 10.88
CA ARG A 73 11.75 -12.08 11.69
C ARG A 73 11.92 -13.27 12.61
N SER A 74 10.84 -13.80 13.18
CA SER A 74 10.89 -14.86 14.20
C SER A 74 10.60 -16.25 13.64
N VAL A 75 9.46 -16.43 12.99
CA VAL A 75 8.94 -17.76 12.61
C VAL A 75 9.28 -18.13 11.18
N LEU A 76 9.14 -17.19 10.24
CA LEU A 76 9.26 -17.46 8.81
C LEU A 76 10.64 -17.16 8.26
N ARG A 77 11.61 -16.81 9.11
CA ARG A 77 12.93 -16.34 8.67
C ARG A 77 13.56 -17.25 7.63
N GLY A 78 13.72 -18.53 7.91
CA GLY A 78 14.34 -19.48 6.98
C GLY A 78 13.54 -19.72 5.68
N TRP A 79 12.24 -19.52 5.70
CA TRP A 79 11.42 -19.60 4.48
C TRP A 79 11.59 -18.34 3.63
N VAL A 80 11.54 -17.14 4.25
CA VAL A 80 11.69 -15.85 3.55
C VAL A 80 13.11 -15.72 2.99
N GLU A 81 14.15 -16.12 3.73
CA GLU A 81 15.54 -16.16 3.26
C GLU A 81 15.66 -17.00 1.98
N ARG A 82 15.14 -18.22 1.97
CA ARG A 82 15.12 -19.09 0.78
C ARG A 82 14.40 -18.47 -0.42
N GLN A 83 13.34 -17.69 -0.19
CA GLN A 83 12.65 -16.98 -1.27
C GLN A 83 13.44 -15.75 -1.73
N ALA A 84 14.10 -15.05 -0.81
CA ALA A 84 14.96 -13.91 -1.12
C ALA A 84 16.18 -14.32 -1.95
N GLU A 85 16.82 -15.46 -1.62
CA GLU A 85 17.96 -16.01 -2.37
C GLU A 85 17.65 -16.29 -3.84
N LYS A 86 16.41 -16.67 -4.14
CA LYS A 86 15.96 -16.97 -5.51
C LYS A 86 15.74 -15.71 -6.37
N ARG A 87 15.74 -14.52 -5.76
CA ARG A 87 15.39 -13.27 -6.45
C ARG A 87 16.42 -12.18 -6.14
N ALA A 88 17.30 -11.89 -7.10
CA ALA A 88 18.34 -10.89 -6.96
C ALA A 88 17.82 -9.52 -6.48
N ALA A 89 16.65 -9.08 -7.01
CA ALA A 89 16.02 -7.83 -6.59
C ALA A 89 15.67 -7.78 -5.09
N TRP A 90 15.28 -8.91 -4.49
CA TRP A 90 14.94 -8.97 -3.06
C TRP A 90 16.18 -8.86 -2.19
N ARG A 91 17.28 -9.51 -2.60
CA ARG A 91 18.59 -9.39 -1.91
C ARG A 91 19.10 -7.96 -1.93
N LEU A 92 19.04 -7.29 -3.09
CA LEU A 92 19.48 -5.91 -3.24
C LEU A 92 18.67 -4.95 -2.34
N ILE A 93 17.35 -5.15 -2.24
CA ILE A 93 16.51 -4.34 -1.35
C ILE A 93 16.87 -4.59 0.11
N ALA A 94 17.09 -5.86 0.51
CA ALA A 94 17.49 -6.19 1.87
C ALA A 94 18.83 -5.55 2.23
N GLN A 95 19.83 -5.65 1.35
CA GLN A 95 21.13 -5.00 1.52
C GLN A 95 21.02 -3.48 1.60
N ALA A 96 20.22 -2.86 0.72
CA ALA A 96 20.01 -1.43 0.76
C ALA A 96 19.34 -0.96 2.07
N VAL A 97 18.47 -1.78 2.67
CA VAL A 97 17.88 -1.48 3.99
C VAL A 97 18.92 -1.64 5.10
N ASP A 98 19.82 -2.62 5.02
CA ASP A 98 20.88 -2.79 6.00
C ASP A 98 21.91 -1.63 5.94
N ASP A 99 22.16 -1.08 4.74
CA ASP A 99 23.09 0.04 4.53
C ASP A 99 22.48 1.40 4.90
N GLU A 100 21.26 1.71 4.41
CA GLU A 100 20.61 3.03 4.53
C GLU A 100 19.44 3.05 5.55
N GLY A 101 19.09 1.92 6.13
CA GLY A 101 18.11 1.81 7.20
C GLY A 101 16.71 2.21 6.81
N TRP A 102 16.07 3.02 7.67
CA TRP A 102 14.67 3.45 7.54
C TRP A 102 14.37 4.24 6.25
N ARG A 103 15.38 4.87 5.63
CA ARG A 103 15.22 5.67 4.40
C ARG A 103 14.73 4.81 3.24
N ILE A 104 15.30 3.61 3.09
CA ILE A 104 14.86 2.66 2.05
C ILE A 104 13.46 2.15 2.34
N VAL A 105 13.13 1.88 3.61
CA VAL A 105 11.77 1.49 3.99
C VAL A 105 10.77 2.58 3.60
N ALA A 106 11.06 3.85 3.91
CA ALA A 106 10.24 4.99 3.54
C ALA A 106 10.03 5.08 2.02
N LEU A 107 11.11 4.99 1.25
CA LEU A 107 11.09 5.04 -0.21
C LEU A 107 10.23 3.91 -0.79
N MET A 108 10.41 2.69 -0.28
CA MET A 108 9.66 1.51 -0.73
C MET A 108 8.18 1.59 -0.37
N ARG A 109 7.82 2.18 0.79
CA ARG A 109 6.41 2.41 1.17
C ARG A 109 5.74 3.43 0.27
N PHE A 110 6.46 4.46 -0.16
CA PHE A 110 5.90 5.52 -0.99
C PHE A 110 5.65 5.10 -2.44
N GLY A 111 6.40 4.16 -2.98
CA GLY A 111 6.24 3.77 -4.39
C GLY A 111 7.08 2.57 -4.83
N GLY A 112 7.44 1.69 -3.91
CA GLY A 112 8.22 0.50 -4.23
C GLY A 112 7.50 -0.46 -5.19
N PRO A 113 8.27 -1.22 -5.98
CA PRO A 113 7.72 -2.11 -7.01
C PRO A 113 7.12 -3.41 -6.45
N LEU A 114 7.21 -3.63 -5.14
CA LEU A 114 6.77 -4.86 -4.49
C LEU A 114 5.46 -4.68 -3.74
N PRO A 115 4.59 -5.72 -3.70
CA PRO A 115 3.42 -5.73 -2.83
C PRO A 115 3.78 -5.51 -1.36
N ASN A 116 2.88 -4.87 -0.60
CA ASN A 116 3.11 -4.54 0.81
C ASN A 116 3.48 -5.75 1.68
N SER A 117 2.84 -6.90 1.45
CA SER A 117 3.14 -8.15 2.16
C SER A 117 4.58 -8.60 1.94
N VAL A 118 5.02 -8.58 0.68
CA VAL A 118 6.41 -8.93 0.32
C VAL A 118 7.40 -7.97 0.99
N GLN A 119 7.10 -6.67 0.98
CA GLN A 119 7.92 -5.67 1.68
C GLN A 119 7.99 -5.96 3.19
N ASN A 120 6.85 -6.27 3.84
CA ASN A 120 6.83 -6.61 5.27
C ASN A 120 7.77 -7.77 5.59
N TYR A 121 7.73 -8.83 4.77
CA TYR A 121 8.57 -10.00 4.95
C TYR A 121 10.04 -9.70 4.71
N LEU A 122 10.37 -8.98 3.64
CA LEU A 122 11.77 -8.62 3.34
C LEU A 122 12.37 -7.75 4.44
N PHE A 123 11.64 -6.73 4.90
CA PHE A 123 12.12 -5.88 5.99
C PHE A 123 12.28 -6.64 7.30
N GLY A 124 11.48 -7.69 7.52
CA GLY A 124 11.65 -8.60 8.66
C GLY A 124 12.99 -9.33 8.68
N LEU A 125 13.63 -9.55 7.52
CA LEU A 125 14.96 -10.18 7.42
C LEU A 125 16.12 -9.20 7.66
N THR A 126 15.86 -7.90 7.53
CA THR A 126 16.91 -6.86 7.68
C THR A 126 17.16 -6.52 9.14
N ASN A 127 18.27 -5.79 9.39
CA ASN A 127 18.64 -5.37 10.74
C ASN A 127 17.86 -4.16 11.28
N ILE A 128 16.86 -3.65 10.51
CA ILE A 128 16.05 -2.51 10.95
C ILE A 128 15.29 -2.83 12.26
N GLY A 129 15.31 -1.91 13.21
CA GLY A 129 14.57 -2.05 14.46
C GLY A 129 13.05 -2.05 14.24
N LEU A 130 12.29 -2.70 15.15
CA LEU A 130 10.82 -2.74 15.08
C LEU A 130 10.21 -1.34 15.13
N LEU A 131 10.68 -0.48 16.03
CA LEU A 131 10.13 0.87 16.21
C LEU A 131 10.36 1.77 14.98
N PRO A 132 11.58 1.90 14.43
CA PRO A 132 11.80 2.61 13.17
C PRO A 132 10.94 2.05 12.02
N PHE A 133 10.83 0.73 11.88
CA PHE A 133 9.97 0.11 10.88
C PHE A 133 8.50 0.51 11.05
N ALA A 134 7.96 0.42 12.27
CA ALA A 134 6.56 0.72 12.57
C ALA A 134 6.24 2.20 12.30
N LEU A 135 7.08 3.12 12.78
CA LEU A 135 6.89 4.56 12.60
C LEU A 135 6.97 4.95 11.12
N VAL A 136 7.98 4.49 10.40
CA VAL A 136 8.15 4.79 8.98
C VAL A 136 7.01 4.18 8.17
N THR A 137 6.63 2.93 8.46
CA THR A 137 5.49 2.29 7.78
C THR A 137 4.22 3.07 8.00
N PHE A 138 3.90 3.45 9.24
CA PHE A 138 2.71 4.22 9.56
C PHE A 138 2.72 5.56 8.81
N LEU A 139 3.80 6.34 8.96
CA LEU A 139 3.90 7.70 8.43
C LEU A 139 3.83 7.75 6.90
N PHE A 140 4.55 6.84 6.22
CA PHE A 140 4.64 6.86 4.76
C PHE A 140 3.52 6.08 4.05
N THR A 141 2.81 5.18 4.75
CA THR A 141 1.63 4.50 4.18
C THR A 141 0.34 5.31 4.36
N LEU A 142 0.26 6.13 5.41
CA LEU A 142 -0.94 6.91 5.74
C LEU A 142 -1.39 7.84 4.60
N PRO A 143 -0.53 8.69 3.98
CA PRO A 143 -0.96 9.54 2.87
C PRO A 143 -1.52 8.76 1.70
N GLN A 144 -0.94 7.61 1.39
CA GLN A 144 -1.39 6.73 0.32
C GLN A 144 -2.76 6.11 0.62
N ILE A 145 -2.99 5.65 1.85
CA ILE A 145 -4.29 5.12 2.28
C ILE A 145 -5.36 6.21 2.18
N VAL A 146 -5.08 7.40 2.72
CA VAL A 146 -6.00 8.55 2.66
C VAL A 146 -6.35 8.90 1.22
N LEU A 147 -5.35 8.97 0.35
CA LEU A 147 -5.54 9.24 -1.07
C LEU A 147 -6.46 8.21 -1.74
N TYR A 148 -6.22 6.92 -1.54
CA TYR A 148 -7.03 5.88 -2.17
C TYR A 148 -8.45 5.81 -1.62
N VAL A 149 -8.65 5.98 -0.31
CA VAL A 149 -9.99 6.07 0.28
C VAL A 149 -10.73 7.28 -0.29
N TYR A 150 -10.05 8.42 -0.40
CA TYR A 150 -10.65 9.63 -0.96
C TYR A 150 -11.00 9.47 -2.45
N LEU A 151 -10.14 8.83 -3.25
CA LEU A 151 -10.42 8.50 -4.65
C LEU A 151 -11.63 7.58 -4.78
N GLY A 152 -11.73 6.55 -3.94
CA GLY A 152 -12.87 5.66 -3.92
C GLY A 152 -14.19 6.39 -3.59
N ALA A 153 -14.16 7.18 -2.52
CA ALA A 153 -15.33 7.98 -2.09
C ALA A 153 -15.77 9.00 -3.16
N SER A 154 -14.81 9.69 -3.77
CA SER A 154 -15.08 10.65 -4.84
C SER A 154 -15.59 9.98 -6.10
N GLY A 155 -15.06 8.81 -6.47
CA GLY A 155 -15.52 8.03 -7.62
C GLY A 155 -16.98 7.61 -7.47
N ARG A 156 -17.39 7.17 -6.26
CA ARG A 156 -18.80 6.88 -5.96
C ARG A 156 -19.68 8.13 -6.12
N ALA A 157 -19.27 9.26 -5.54
CA ALA A 157 -20.03 10.50 -5.61
C ALA A 157 -20.24 10.97 -7.05
N LEU A 158 -19.25 10.79 -7.92
CA LEU A 158 -19.34 11.11 -9.34
C LEU A 158 -20.33 10.22 -10.11
N LEU A 159 -20.44 8.95 -9.71
CA LEU A 159 -21.33 7.98 -10.39
C LEU A 159 -22.79 8.08 -9.94
N LEU A 160 -23.05 8.60 -8.73
CA LEU A 160 -24.37 8.63 -8.12
C LEU A 160 -25.01 10.02 -8.11
N ASP A 161 -24.27 11.08 -8.44
CA ASP A 161 -24.71 12.47 -8.35
C ASP A 161 -24.96 13.03 -9.77
N ASP A 162 -26.22 13.12 -10.19
CA ASP A 162 -26.65 13.65 -11.50
C ASP A 162 -26.56 15.20 -11.60
N GLY A 163 -26.02 15.86 -10.57
CA GLY A 163 -25.90 17.33 -10.52
C GLY A 163 -24.65 17.85 -11.22
N PRO A 164 -24.64 19.15 -11.64
CA PRO A 164 -23.43 19.79 -12.18
C PRO A 164 -22.31 19.74 -11.15
N MET A 165 -21.12 19.28 -11.56
CA MET A 165 -19.97 19.16 -10.69
C MET A 165 -19.60 20.50 -10.07
N PRO A 166 -19.68 20.69 -8.76
CA PRO A 166 -19.24 21.93 -8.14
C PRO A 166 -17.72 22.10 -8.34
N LEU A 167 -17.27 23.32 -8.57
CA LEU A 167 -15.89 23.68 -8.87
C LEU A 167 -14.87 23.10 -7.87
N ASN A 168 -15.24 23.01 -6.60
CA ASN A 168 -14.44 22.39 -5.56
C ASN A 168 -14.18 20.89 -5.79
N ARG A 169 -15.17 20.13 -6.32
CA ARG A 169 -14.98 18.72 -6.69
C ARG A 169 -14.02 18.55 -7.85
N VAL A 170 -14.10 19.43 -8.86
CA VAL A 170 -13.18 19.43 -10.01
C VAL A 170 -11.76 19.70 -9.53
N LEU A 171 -11.55 20.71 -8.69
CA LEU A 171 -10.25 21.04 -8.11
C LEU A 171 -9.67 19.89 -7.29
N ILE A 172 -10.50 19.19 -6.53
CA ILE A 172 -10.09 18.03 -5.75
C ILE A 172 -9.67 16.87 -6.66
N VAL A 173 -10.46 16.55 -7.69
CA VAL A 173 -10.12 15.49 -8.67
C VAL A 173 -8.82 15.85 -9.38
N MET A 174 -8.64 17.09 -9.80
CA MET A 174 -7.39 17.56 -10.41
C MET A 174 -6.20 17.41 -9.44
N ALA A 175 -6.36 17.82 -8.19
CA ALA A 175 -5.31 17.66 -7.17
C ALA A 175 -4.94 16.18 -6.97
N LEU A 176 -5.93 15.30 -6.92
CA LEU A 176 -5.72 13.85 -6.79
C LEU A 176 -5.02 13.25 -8.02
N VAL A 177 -5.40 13.67 -9.23
CA VAL A 177 -4.73 13.26 -10.46
C VAL A 177 -3.28 13.73 -10.46
N ILE A 178 -3.01 14.97 -10.06
CA ILE A 178 -1.66 15.51 -9.93
C ILE A 178 -0.83 14.69 -8.94
N VAL A 179 -1.37 14.41 -7.75
CA VAL A 179 -0.69 13.58 -6.73
C VAL A 179 -0.43 12.17 -7.28
N LEU A 180 -1.40 11.57 -7.96
CA LEU A 180 -1.24 10.26 -8.60
C LEU A 180 -0.14 10.28 -9.67
N VAL A 181 -0.11 11.30 -10.51
CA VAL A 181 0.94 11.49 -11.53
C VAL A 181 2.31 11.65 -10.87
N ILE A 182 2.41 12.47 -9.81
CA ILE A 182 3.66 12.62 -9.06
C ILE A 182 4.10 11.27 -8.47
N LEU A 183 3.19 10.52 -7.86
CA LEU A 183 3.47 9.18 -7.32
C LEU A 183 3.97 8.22 -8.41
N LEU A 184 3.34 8.24 -9.58
CA LEU A 184 3.76 7.41 -10.72
C LEU A 184 5.13 7.83 -11.27
N LEU A 185 5.41 9.13 -11.36
CA LEU A 185 6.71 9.65 -11.81
C LEU A 185 7.82 9.31 -10.83
N VAL A 186 7.59 9.48 -9.52
CA VAL A 186 8.52 9.11 -8.46
C VAL A 186 8.77 7.60 -8.48
N SER A 187 7.70 6.80 -8.58
CA SER A 187 7.79 5.34 -8.70
C SER A 187 8.58 4.88 -9.95
N ARG A 188 8.42 5.59 -11.08
CA ARG A 188 9.22 5.32 -12.29
C ARG A 188 10.69 5.70 -12.10
N ARG A 189 10.98 6.82 -11.46
CA ARG A 189 12.37 7.22 -11.15
C ARG A 189 13.06 6.23 -10.22
N ILE A 190 12.38 5.78 -9.17
CA ILE A 190 12.89 4.77 -8.24
C ILE A 190 13.23 3.48 -8.99
N ARG A 191 12.31 3.00 -9.85
CA ARG A 191 12.55 1.81 -10.68
C ARG A 191 13.74 1.98 -11.61
N ALA A 192 13.91 3.16 -12.21
CA ALA A 192 15.05 3.45 -13.07
C ALA A 192 16.39 3.45 -12.31
N ILE A 193 16.43 4.02 -11.10
CA ILE A 193 17.63 4.03 -10.24
C ILE A 193 17.99 2.60 -9.81
N LEU A 194 17.01 1.81 -9.39
CA LEU A 194 17.21 0.42 -9.00
C LEU A 194 17.69 -0.43 -10.20
N ALA A 195 17.12 -0.22 -11.38
CA ALA A 195 17.53 -0.92 -12.60
C ALA A 195 18.96 -0.55 -13.03
N CYS A 196 19.36 0.70 -12.85
CA CYS A 196 20.74 1.15 -13.14
C CYS A 196 21.75 0.53 -12.18
N LYS A 197 21.46 0.48 -10.88
CA LYS A 197 22.31 -0.20 -9.89
C LYS A 197 22.41 -1.71 -10.14
N THR A 198 21.32 -2.37 -10.54
CA THR A 198 21.36 -3.80 -10.90
C THR A 198 22.16 -4.05 -12.16
N GLY A 199 22.06 -3.19 -13.17
CA GLY A 199 22.83 -3.30 -14.41
C GLY A 199 24.36 -3.15 -14.20
N VAL A 200 24.78 -2.25 -13.31
CA VAL A 200 26.19 -2.04 -12.97
C VAL A 200 26.78 -3.26 -12.24
N MET A 201 26.03 -3.83 -11.28
CA MET A 201 26.51 -5.02 -10.53
C MET A 201 26.56 -6.28 -11.38
N THR A 202 25.69 -6.45 -12.37
CA THR A 202 25.77 -7.57 -13.32
C THR A 202 26.93 -7.42 -14.30
N ALA A 203 27.29 -6.20 -14.67
CA ALA A 203 28.46 -5.93 -15.51
C ALA A 203 29.80 -6.18 -14.77
N GLU A 204 29.90 -5.80 -13.49
CA GLU A 204 31.08 -6.08 -12.67
C GLU A 204 31.26 -7.58 -12.39
N ALA A 205 30.16 -8.31 -12.13
CA ALA A 205 30.20 -9.75 -11.92
C ALA A 205 30.55 -10.56 -13.19
N ALA A 206 30.36 -9.98 -14.37
CA ALA A 206 30.72 -10.61 -15.64
C ALA A 206 32.18 -10.32 -16.08
N SER A 207 32.84 -9.36 -15.41
CA SER A 207 34.23 -8.96 -15.71
C SER A 207 35.27 -9.54 -14.73
N SER A 208 34.82 -10.22 -13.68
CA SER A 208 35.66 -10.96 -12.71
C SER A 208 35.64 -12.47 -12.98
#